data_7aa388ce3ab8f600cbf4002b58b4b8f3
#
_entry.id   7aa388ce3ab8f600cbf4002b58b4b8f3
#
_cell.length_a   1.000
_cell.length_b   1.000
_cell.length_c   1.000
_cell.angle_alpha   90.00
_cell.angle_beta   90.00
_cell.angle_gamma   90.00
#
_symmetry.space_group_name_H-M   'P 1'
#
loop_
_entity.id
_entity.type
_entity.pdbx_description
1 polymer ?
#
loop_
_entity_poly.entity_id
_entity_poly.type
_entity_poly.pdbx_seq_one_letter_code
_entity_poly.pdbx_strand_id
1 'polypeptide(L)'
;MLFRSKKVKLGQYFTSGRPVILNLGYYGCPMLCGLVINGMVDALRELNFTPGQEFEVVTLSIDPRDTVETTAAKRGRVLEAYGRPSAQRGWHFLIGAERESRRVADAVGFGYRFDRQTDQYAHPAVTMLLTPDGRVARYLYGIDYNPTDVRVGLLEASEGRQVTTVERLIMF
;
A
#
# COMPACT_ATOMS: atom_id res chain seq x y z
N MET A 1 -3.03 14.66 -3.11
CA MET A 1 -3.26 13.35 -3.76
C MET A 1 -4.63 13.32 -4.43
N LEU A 2 -4.86 12.46 -5.41
CA LEU A 2 -6.15 12.32 -6.10
C LEU A 2 -6.71 10.92 -5.86
N PHE A 3 -8.01 10.85 -5.60
CA PHE A 3 -8.80 9.64 -5.52
C PHE A 3 -10.12 9.87 -6.28
N ARG A 4 -10.43 9.03 -7.28
CA ARG A 4 -11.63 9.19 -8.14
C ARG A 4 -11.79 10.63 -8.65
N SER A 5 -10.71 11.24 -9.15
CA SER A 5 -10.65 12.64 -9.64
C SER A 5 -10.89 13.72 -8.57
N LYS A 6 -10.90 13.36 -7.28
CA LYS A 6 -11.04 14.32 -6.17
C LYS A 6 -9.71 14.48 -5.44
N LYS A 7 -9.38 15.72 -5.08
CA LYS A 7 -8.26 16.00 -4.16
C LYS A 7 -8.57 15.46 -2.77
N VAL A 8 -7.65 14.68 -2.21
CA VAL A 8 -7.78 14.06 -0.89
C VAL A 8 -6.54 14.33 -0.06
N LYS A 9 -6.70 14.37 1.25
CA LYS A 9 -5.56 14.36 2.20
C LYS A 9 -5.30 12.91 2.60
N LEU A 10 -4.04 12.45 2.55
CA LEU A 10 -3.70 11.08 2.96
C LEU A 10 -4.16 10.78 4.40
N GLY A 11 -4.04 11.76 5.30
CA GLY A 11 -4.45 11.62 6.70
C GLY A 11 -5.90 11.21 6.92
N GLN A 12 -6.80 11.45 5.94
CA GLN A 12 -8.20 11.03 6.08
C GLN A 12 -8.39 9.51 6.19
N TYR A 13 -7.44 8.73 5.69
CA TYR A 13 -7.47 7.27 5.76
C TYR A 13 -6.98 6.71 7.10
N PHE A 14 -6.52 7.58 8.00
CA PHE A 14 -6.05 7.27 9.34
C PHE A 14 -6.99 7.77 10.45
N THR A 15 -8.22 8.16 10.09
CA THR A 15 -9.20 8.70 11.05
C THR A 15 -10.19 7.66 11.55
N SER A 16 -10.19 6.46 10.96
CA SER A 16 -11.14 5.41 11.28
C SER A 16 -10.79 4.59 12.53
N GLY A 17 -9.61 4.80 13.12
CA GLY A 17 -9.11 3.97 14.22
C GLY A 17 -8.66 2.57 13.80
N ARG A 18 -8.60 2.31 12.48
CA ARG A 18 -8.20 1.02 11.91
C ARG A 18 -6.74 1.06 11.43
N PRO A 19 -6.02 -0.08 11.46
CA PRO A 19 -4.71 -0.18 10.83
C PRO A 19 -4.83 -0.02 9.31
N VAL A 20 -3.72 0.37 8.67
CA VAL A 20 -3.67 0.63 7.24
C VAL A 20 -2.58 -0.23 6.59
N ILE A 21 -2.94 -0.95 5.54
CA ILE A 21 -1.98 -1.56 4.61
C ILE A 21 -1.58 -0.50 3.59
N LEU A 22 -0.30 -0.17 3.53
CA LEU A 22 0.24 0.78 2.56
C LEU A 22 1.09 0.07 1.51
N ASN A 23 0.70 0.17 0.25
CA ASN A 23 1.48 -0.26 -0.90
C ASN A 23 1.97 0.96 -1.67
N LEU A 24 3.27 1.01 -1.94
CA LEU A 24 3.90 1.99 -2.82
C LEU A 24 4.40 1.29 -4.08
N GLY A 25 4.06 1.83 -5.23
CA GLY A 25 4.43 1.31 -6.53
C GLY A 25 3.92 2.23 -7.62
N TYR A 26 3.79 1.78 -8.86
CA TYR A 26 3.21 2.56 -9.95
C TYR A 26 2.32 1.70 -10.85
N TYR A 27 1.27 2.29 -11.38
CA TYR A 27 0.19 1.52 -12.03
C TYR A 27 0.56 1.04 -13.42
N GLY A 28 1.47 1.74 -14.08
CA GLY A 28 2.06 1.35 -15.37
C GLY A 28 3.21 0.34 -15.28
N CYS A 29 3.55 -0.16 -14.09
CA CYS A 29 4.63 -1.13 -13.91
C CYS A 29 4.36 -2.43 -14.66
N PRO A 30 5.31 -2.91 -15.51
CA PRO A 30 5.10 -4.12 -16.30
C PRO A 30 5.15 -5.41 -15.49
N MET A 31 5.77 -5.43 -14.30
CA MET A 31 5.98 -6.66 -13.53
C MET A 31 5.80 -6.51 -12.02
N LEU A 32 6.79 -5.97 -11.30
CA LEU A 32 6.95 -6.10 -9.84
C LEU A 32 5.78 -5.55 -9.03
N CYS A 33 5.29 -4.34 -9.37
CA CYS A 33 4.18 -3.74 -8.63
C CYS A 33 2.88 -4.55 -8.77
N GLY A 34 2.70 -5.21 -9.91
CA GLY A 34 1.60 -6.15 -10.13
C GLY A 34 1.71 -7.37 -9.22
N LEU A 35 2.90 -7.96 -9.12
CA LEU A 35 3.16 -9.14 -8.28
C LEU A 35 2.96 -8.84 -6.80
N VAL A 36 3.47 -7.71 -6.29
CA VAL A 36 3.27 -7.27 -4.89
C VAL A 36 1.79 -7.13 -4.55
N ILE A 37 1.02 -6.45 -5.41
CA ILE A 37 -0.42 -6.26 -5.17
C ILE A 37 -1.18 -7.58 -5.29
N ASN A 38 -0.86 -8.42 -6.27
CA ASN A 38 -1.53 -9.71 -6.44
C ASN A 38 -1.27 -10.65 -5.26
N GLY A 39 -0.02 -10.75 -4.79
CA GLY A 39 0.29 -11.53 -3.59
C GLY A 39 -0.47 -11.03 -2.36
N MET A 40 -0.64 -9.71 -2.22
CA MET A 40 -1.48 -9.16 -1.14
C MET A 40 -2.96 -9.51 -1.34
N VAL A 41 -3.49 -9.46 -2.57
CA VAL A 41 -4.85 -9.91 -2.89
C VAL A 41 -5.06 -11.36 -2.47
N ASP A 42 -4.13 -12.23 -2.84
CA ASP A 42 -4.22 -13.66 -2.53
C ASP A 42 -4.22 -13.92 -1.02
N ALA A 43 -3.29 -13.30 -0.28
CA ALA A 43 -3.25 -13.40 1.19
C ALA A 43 -4.54 -12.87 1.84
N LEU A 44 -5.04 -11.71 1.41
CA LEU A 44 -6.24 -11.09 1.98
C LEU A 44 -7.52 -11.87 1.68
N ARG A 45 -7.58 -12.62 0.57
CA ARG A 45 -8.72 -13.49 0.25
C ARG A 45 -8.89 -14.62 1.24
N GLU A 46 -7.82 -15.11 1.82
CA GLU A 46 -7.84 -16.17 2.83
C GLU A 46 -8.24 -15.68 4.22
N LEU A 47 -8.23 -14.36 4.45
CA LEU A 47 -8.60 -13.77 5.74
C LEU A 47 -10.12 -13.56 5.83
N ASN A 48 -10.63 -13.69 7.06
CA ASN A 48 -11.99 -13.25 7.41
C ASN A 48 -12.11 -11.74 7.61
N PHE A 49 -11.01 -10.99 7.43
CA PHE A 49 -10.95 -9.53 7.49
C PHE A 49 -11.23 -8.93 6.12
N THR A 50 -11.85 -7.76 6.09
CA THR A 50 -12.23 -7.08 4.85
C THR A 50 -11.82 -5.60 4.89
N PRO A 51 -11.19 -5.08 3.81
CA PRO A 51 -10.92 -3.65 3.70
C PRO A 51 -12.17 -2.81 3.91
N GLY A 52 -12.06 -1.76 4.75
CA GLY A 52 -13.18 -0.90 5.12
C GLY A 52 -13.98 -1.38 6.33
N GLN A 53 -13.65 -2.56 6.88
CA GLN A 53 -14.23 -3.10 8.12
C GLN A 53 -13.17 -3.19 9.22
N GLU A 54 -12.19 -4.08 9.10
CA GLU A 54 -11.14 -4.28 10.10
C GLU A 54 -9.87 -3.46 9.82
N PHE A 55 -9.62 -3.09 8.58
CA PHE A 55 -8.45 -2.30 8.14
C PHE A 55 -8.76 -1.48 6.88
N GLU A 56 -7.89 -0.55 6.56
CA GLU A 56 -7.89 0.17 5.29
C GLU A 56 -6.71 -0.30 4.41
N VAL A 57 -6.85 -0.19 3.09
CA VAL A 57 -5.73 -0.37 2.17
C VAL A 57 -5.54 0.90 1.36
N VAL A 58 -4.32 1.41 1.36
CA VAL A 58 -3.91 2.55 0.53
C VAL A 58 -2.83 2.07 -0.44
N THR A 59 -3.13 2.16 -1.72
CA THR A 59 -2.17 1.96 -2.80
C THR A 59 -1.87 3.32 -3.41
N LEU A 60 -0.62 3.78 -3.29
CA LEU A 60 -0.18 5.09 -3.75
C LEU A 60 0.85 4.93 -4.87
N SER A 61 0.61 5.59 -6.01
CA SER A 61 1.59 5.64 -7.08
C SER A 61 2.76 6.57 -6.72
N ILE A 62 3.98 6.08 -7.03
CA ILE A 62 5.22 6.84 -6.97
C ILE A 62 5.58 7.47 -8.32
N ASP A 63 4.87 7.14 -9.40
CA ASP A 63 5.09 7.69 -10.74
C ASP A 63 4.17 8.89 -10.98
N PRO A 64 4.70 10.11 -11.13
CA PRO A 64 3.88 11.28 -11.41
C PRO A 64 3.20 11.25 -12.80
N ARG A 65 3.56 10.28 -13.65
CA ARG A 65 2.94 10.06 -14.97
C ARG A 65 1.65 9.25 -14.90
N ASP A 66 1.38 8.59 -13.76
CA ASP A 66 0.11 7.87 -13.58
C ASP A 66 -1.06 8.86 -13.55
N THR A 67 -2.13 8.49 -14.26
CA THR A 67 -3.34 9.29 -14.45
C THR A 67 -4.52 8.73 -13.68
N VAL A 68 -5.62 9.46 -13.67
CA VAL A 68 -6.90 8.98 -13.11
C VAL A 68 -7.37 7.74 -13.86
N GLU A 69 -7.15 7.66 -15.16
CA GLU A 69 -7.55 6.55 -16.03
C GLU A 69 -6.73 5.30 -15.72
N THR A 70 -5.39 5.41 -15.61
CA THR A 70 -4.52 4.28 -15.24
C THR A 70 -4.85 3.78 -13.84
N THR A 71 -5.14 4.70 -12.92
CA THR A 71 -5.56 4.39 -11.54
C THR A 71 -6.89 3.64 -11.52
N ALA A 72 -7.89 4.10 -12.26
CA ALA A 72 -9.19 3.46 -12.32
C ALA A 72 -9.11 2.04 -12.91
N ALA A 73 -8.33 1.87 -13.98
CA ALA A 73 -8.11 0.57 -14.61
C ALA A 73 -7.40 -0.41 -13.65
N LYS A 74 -6.35 0.04 -12.93
CA LYS A 74 -5.66 -0.78 -11.94
C LYS A 74 -6.58 -1.16 -10.79
N ARG A 75 -7.31 -0.18 -10.24
CA ARG A 75 -8.29 -0.41 -9.18
C ARG A 75 -9.35 -1.43 -9.57
N GLY A 76 -9.92 -1.31 -10.77
CA GLY A 76 -10.93 -2.25 -11.27
C GLY A 76 -10.42 -3.69 -11.25
N ARG A 77 -9.25 -3.93 -11.87
CA ARG A 77 -8.62 -5.26 -11.91
C ARG A 77 -8.33 -5.84 -10.52
N VAL A 78 -7.82 -5.03 -9.61
CA VAL A 78 -7.48 -5.49 -8.25
C VAL A 78 -8.73 -5.84 -7.45
N LEU A 79 -9.77 -5.01 -7.50
CA LEU A 79 -11.02 -5.27 -6.79
C LEU A 79 -11.78 -6.46 -7.37
N GLU A 80 -11.74 -6.65 -8.68
CA GLU A 80 -12.29 -7.83 -9.36
C GLU A 80 -11.56 -9.11 -8.91
N ALA A 81 -10.21 -9.09 -8.91
CA ALA A 81 -9.41 -10.22 -8.44
C ALA A 81 -9.64 -10.53 -6.96
N TYR A 82 -9.83 -9.51 -6.12
CA TYR A 82 -10.14 -9.69 -4.70
C TYR A 82 -11.51 -10.33 -4.47
N GLY A 83 -12.51 -10.00 -5.29
CA GLY A 83 -13.79 -10.66 -5.36
C GLY A 83 -14.78 -10.34 -4.23
N ARG A 84 -14.47 -9.42 -3.31
CA ARG A 84 -15.39 -8.95 -2.25
C ARG A 84 -15.85 -7.52 -2.53
N PRO A 85 -17.10 -7.28 -2.97
CA PRO A 85 -17.58 -5.94 -3.35
C PRO A 85 -17.50 -4.90 -2.22
N SER A 86 -17.62 -5.32 -0.97
CA SER A 86 -17.50 -4.44 0.21
C SER A 86 -16.13 -3.75 0.31
N ALA A 87 -15.06 -4.35 -0.20
CA ALA A 87 -13.71 -3.81 -0.21
C ALA A 87 -13.57 -2.50 -1.01
N GLN A 88 -14.52 -2.19 -1.90
CA GLN A 88 -14.51 -0.94 -2.66
C GLN A 88 -14.48 0.31 -1.78
N ARG A 89 -14.97 0.22 -0.55
CA ARG A 89 -14.98 1.33 0.43
C ARG A 89 -13.68 1.46 1.19
N GLY A 90 -12.92 0.37 1.35
CA GLY A 90 -11.70 0.34 2.15
C GLY A 90 -10.40 0.16 1.37
N TRP A 91 -10.44 0.04 0.04
CA TRP A 91 -9.24 -0.03 -0.79
C TRP A 91 -9.13 1.20 -1.68
N HIS A 92 -8.17 2.04 -1.36
CA HIS A 92 -7.99 3.37 -1.94
C HIS A 92 -6.76 3.40 -2.86
N PHE A 93 -6.96 3.82 -4.11
CA PHE A 93 -5.90 3.97 -5.10
C PHE A 93 -5.66 5.44 -5.35
N LEU A 94 -4.45 5.88 -5.06
CA LEU A 94 -4.07 7.30 -5.04
C LEU A 94 -2.96 7.59 -6.04
N ILE A 95 -3.02 8.78 -6.61
CA ILE A 95 -1.91 9.42 -7.32
C ILE A 95 -1.63 10.77 -6.69
N GLY A 96 -0.40 11.25 -6.80
CA GLY A 96 0.02 12.54 -6.26
C GLY A 96 1.12 13.16 -7.08
N ALA A 97 1.41 14.43 -6.81
CA ALA A 97 2.64 15.03 -7.32
C ALA A 97 3.86 14.30 -6.75
N GLU A 98 4.95 14.25 -7.51
CA GLU A 98 6.19 13.55 -7.11
C GLU A 98 6.64 13.91 -5.69
N ARG A 99 6.61 15.20 -5.34
CA ARG A 99 6.96 15.67 -4.00
C ARG A 99 6.09 15.05 -2.89
N GLU A 100 4.80 14.85 -3.16
CA GLU A 100 3.87 14.28 -2.17
C GLU A 100 4.12 12.78 -1.98
N SER A 101 4.27 12.04 -3.09
CA SER A 101 4.58 10.61 -3.05
C SER A 101 5.95 10.35 -2.40
N ARG A 102 6.95 11.19 -2.71
CA ARG A 102 8.28 11.12 -2.10
C ARG A 102 8.23 11.32 -0.58
N ARG A 103 7.49 12.32 -0.10
CA ARG A 103 7.34 12.54 1.35
C ARG A 103 6.72 11.34 2.07
N VAL A 104 5.77 10.67 1.45
CA VAL A 104 5.17 9.45 2.03
C VAL A 104 6.20 8.32 2.06
N ALA A 105 6.89 8.10 0.94
CA ALA A 105 7.92 7.07 0.84
C ALA A 105 9.03 7.28 1.89
N ASP A 106 9.55 8.50 2.00
CA ASP A 106 10.59 8.84 2.98
C ASP A 106 10.09 8.62 4.43
N ALA A 107 8.83 8.98 4.72
CA ALA A 107 8.25 8.82 6.05
C ALA A 107 8.14 7.35 6.48
N VAL A 108 7.95 6.43 5.54
CA VAL A 108 7.85 4.99 5.82
C VAL A 108 9.14 4.22 5.48
N GLY A 109 10.23 4.92 5.11
CA GLY A 109 11.50 4.29 4.78
C GLY A 109 11.50 3.51 3.45
N PHE A 110 10.60 3.85 2.50
CA PHE A 110 10.53 3.22 1.19
C PHE A 110 11.43 3.96 0.19
N GLY A 111 12.62 3.41 -0.08
CA GLY A 111 13.53 3.93 -1.08
C GLY A 111 13.10 3.59 -2.51
N TYR A 112 13.10 4.57 -3.41
CA TYR A 112 12.91 4.31 -4.84
C TYR A 112 13.70 5.29 -5.70
N ARG A 113 14.02 4.88 -6.93
CA ARG A 113 14.79 5.68 -7.88
C ARG A 113 14.29 5.43 -9.30
N PHE A 114 14.14 6.51 -10.07
CA PHE A 114 13.86 6.41 -11.49
C PHE A 114 15.13 6.01 -12.26
N ASP A 115 15.05 4.97 -13.05
CA ASP A 115 16.10 4.54 -13.96
C ASP A 115 15.77 5.00 -15.38
N ARG A 116 16.57 5.92 -15.88
CA ARG A 116 16.39 6.51 -17.22
C ARG A 116 16.70 5.54 -18.36
N GLN A 117 17.51 4.50 -18.11
CA GLN A 117 17.88 3.54 -19.14
C GLN A 117 16.72 2.58 -19.44
N THR A 118 16.01 2.17 -18.40
CA THR A 118 14.87 1.23 -18.50
C THR A 118 13.52 1.95 -18.52
N ASP A 119 13.48 3.27 -18.31
CA ASP A 119 12.26 4.07 -18.12
C ASP A 119 11.36 3.54 -16.97
N GLN A 120 11.96 2.95 -15.94
CA GLN A 120 11.27 2.32 -14.84
C GLN A 120 11.75 2.83 -13.48
N TYR A 121 10.93 2.60 -12.44
CA TYR A 121 11.33 2.83 -11.07
C TYR A 121 11.91 1.55 -10.45
N ALA A 122 13.15 1.63 -9.98
CA ALA A 122 13.72 0.63 -9.08
C ALA A 122 13.21 0.89 -7.67
N HIS A 123 12.57 -0.11 -7.06
CA HIS A 123 12.05 -0.05 -5.70
C HIS A 123 12.00 -1.46 -5.07
N PRO A 124 12.00 -1.59 -3.73
CA PRO A 124 11.86 -2.89 -3.08
C PRO A 124 10.45 -3.47 -3.26
N ALA A 125 10.36 -4.80 -3.25
CA ALA A 125 9.09 -5.51 -3.09
C ALA A 125 8.75 -5.54 -1.60
N VAL A 126 7.96 -4.60 -1.14
CA VAL A 126 7.56 -4.49 0.27
C VAL A 126 6.18 -3.83 0.41
N THR A 127 5.41 -4.34 1.34
CA THR A 127 4.15 -3.75 1.82
C THR A 127 4.33 -3.36 3.28
N MET A 128 3.82 -2.21 3.67
CA MET A 128 3.89 -1.71 5.04
C MET A 128 2.54 -1.86 5.75
N LEU A 129 2.55 -2.40 6.97
CA LEU A 129 1.41 -2.37 7.86
C LEU A 129 1.59 -1.20 8.82
N LEU A 130 0.63 -0.29 8.83
CA LEU A 130 0.67 0.94 9.61
C LEU A 130 -0.35 0.89 10.74
N THR A 131 0.01 1.45 11.88
CA THR A 131 -0.92 1.69 12.98
C THR A 131 -2.01 2.70 12.58
N PRO A 132 -3.13 2.79 13.33
CA PRO A 132 -4.17 3.77 13.05
C PRO A 132 -3.70 5.23 13.03
N ASP A 133 -2.61 5.54 13.72
CA ASP A 133 -1.98 6.87 13.74
C ASP A 133 -0.86 7.04 12.69
N GLY A 134 -0.68 6.05 11.80
CA GLY A 134 0.19 6.13 10.62
C GLY A 134 1.65 5.79 10.84
N ARG A 135 2.01 5.13 11.95
CA ARG A 135 3.38 4.64 12.19
C ARG A 135 3.55 3.23 11.64
N VAL A 136 4.76 2.90 11.19
CA VAL A 136 5.03 1.56 10.67
C VAL A 136 5.06 0.54 11.81
N ALA A 137 4.15 -0.42 11.75
CA ALA A 137 4.08 -1.57 12.65
C ALA A 137 4.89 -2.76 12.13
N ARG A 138 4.85 -2.99 10.82
CA ARG A 138 5.56 -4.13 10.21
C ARG A 138 5.84 -3.87 8.73
N TYR A 139 6.98 -4.38 8.24
CA TYR A 139 7.28 -4.53 6.82
C TYR A 139 7.07 -5.98 6.40
N LEU A 140 6.35 -6.18 5.31
CA LEU A 140 6.16 -7.48 4.68
C LEU A 140 6.92 -7.47 3.34
N TYR A 141 8.00 -8.22 3.25
CA TYR A 141 8.87 -8.28 2.08
C TYR A 141 8.46 -9.38 1.11
N GLY A 142 8.73 -9.12 -0.17
CA GLY A 142 8.51 -10.07 -1.24
C GLY A 142 7.18 -9.87 -1.96
N ILE A 143 6.77 -10.89 -2.69
CA ILE A 143 5.58 -10.91 -3.54
C ILE A 143 4.61 -12.02 -3.16
N ASP A 144 4.98 -12.85 -2.20
CA ASP A 144 4.19 -13.96 -1.65
C ASP A 144 4.05 -13.73 -0.15
N TYR A 145 2.82 -13.55 0.31
CA TYR A 145 2.55 -13.19 1.70
C TYR A 145 1.80 -14.31 2.39
N ASN A 146 2.35 -14.79 3.52
CA ASN A 146 1.64 -15.74 4.37
C ASN A 146 0.41 -15.06 5.00
N PRO A 147 -0.81 -15.57 4.80
CA PRO A 147 -2.03 -14.99 5.36
C PRO A 147 -1.97 -14.82 6.88
N THR A 148 -1.35 -15.76 7.60
CA THR A 148 -1.19 -15.69 9.05
C THR A 148 -0.32 -14.50 9.45
N ASP A 149 0.79 -14.25 8.73
CA ASP A 149 1.68 -13.11 9.01
C ASP A 149 0.99 -11.78 8.76
N VAL A 150 0.20 -11.69 7.69
CA VAL A 150 -0.62 -10.51 7.39
C VAL A 150 -1.63 -10.27 8.49
N ARG A 151 -2.35 -11.32 8.92
CA ARG A 151 -3.34 -11.24 9.99
C ARG A 151 -2.72 -10.81 11.32
N VAL A 152 -1.62 -11.44 11.73
CA VAL A 152 -0.91 -11.10 12.98
C VAL A 152 -0.40 -9.66 12.92
N GLY A 153 0.21 -9.26 11.80
CA GLY A 153 0.70 -7.89 11.63
C GLY A 153 -0.42 -6.83 11.67
N LEU A 154 -1.60 -7.12 11.14
CA LEU A 154 -2.76 -6.25 11.27
C LEU A 154 -3.26 -6.12 12.71
N LEU A 155 -3.26 -7.22 13.47
CA LEU A 155 -3.63 -7.20 14.89
C LEU A 155 -2.62 -6.39 15.71
N GLU A 156 -1.32 -6.61 15.50
CA GLU A 156 -0.25 -5.83 16.15
C GLU A 156 -0.37 -4.34 15.82
N ALA A 157 -0.61 -4.02 14.55
CA ALA A 157 -0.82 -2.64 14.11
C ALA A 157 -2.06 -2.00 14.78
N SER A 158 -3.15 -2.74 14.92
CA SER A 158 -4.38 -2.26 15.57
C SER A 158 -4.17 -1.94 17.06
N GLU A 159 -3.24 -2.64 17.72
CA GLU A 159 -2.83 -2.40 19.12
C GLU A 159 -1.79 -1.28 19.25
N GLY A 160 -1.38 -0.64 18.16
CA GLY A 160 -0.39 0.43 18.14
C GLY A 160 1.06 -0.04 18.30
N ARG A 161 1.36 -1.33 18.11
CA ARG A 161 2.72 -1.84 18.11
C ARG A 161 3.50 -1.30 16.91
N GLN A 162 4.77 -1.01 17.11
CA GLN A 162 5.62 -0.37 16.10
C GLN A 162 6.94 -1.11 15.96
N VAL A 163 7.52 -1.05 14.75
CA VAL A 163 8.91 -1.47 14.51
C VAL A 163 9.85 -0.63 15.36
N THR A 164 10.70 -1.28 16.13
CA THR A 164 11.71 -0.59 16.93
C THR A 164 12.79 0.05 16.04
N THR A 165 13.50 1.04 16.56
CA THR A 165 14.62 1.69 15.83
C THR A 165 15.71 0.70 15.44
N VAL A 166 15.93 -0.33 16.26
CA VAL A 166 16.92 -1.39 16.00
C VAL A 166 16.50 -2.26 14.81
N GLU A 167 15.24 -2.67 14.77
CA GLU A 167 14.69 -3.42 13.62
C GLU A 167 14.76 -2.61 12.33
N ARG A 168 14.54 -1.30 12.41
CA ARG A 168 14.68 -0.38 11.27
C ARG A 168 16.12 -0.31 10.73
N LEU A 169 17.13 -0.35 11.61
CA LEU A 169 18.55 -0.29 11.22
C LEU A 169 19.06 -1.60 10.60
N ILE A 170 18.46 -2.74 10.94
CA ILE A 170 18.86 -4.05 10.41
C ILE A 170 18.25 -4.31 9.02
N MET A 171 17.21 -3.58 8.64
CA MET A 171 16.48 -3.78 7.39
C MET A 171 16.98 -2.94 6.20
N PHE A 172 18.03 -2.11 6.40
CA PHE A 172 18.64 -1.29 5.34
C PHE A 172 20.17 -1.62 5.20
#